data_a176cf44945bcb0bdf0decc4b11d6c22
#
_entry.id   a176cf44945bcb0bdf0decc4b11d6c22
#
_cell.length_a   1.000
_cell.length_b   1.000
_cell.length_c   1.000
_cell.angle_alpha   90.00
_cell.angle_beta   90.00
_cell.angle_gamma   90.00
#
_symmetry.space_group_name_H-M   'P 1'
#
loop_
_entity.id
_entity.type
_entity.pdbx_description
1 polymer ?
#
loop_
_entity_poly.entity_id
_entity_poly.type
_entity_poly.pdbx_seq_one_letter_code
_entity_poly.pdbx_strand_id
1 'polypeptide(L)'
;APELTDLMPAEGVQAGRLLQLAASLELASEHPLGEAIIRRAGSEGVDSLPVADFQAQAGRGITGVIGGTVHLLGSYAYMRESGLDIPLALAEASSQLARRGGTPVWLADNAQVLGLLGLKDPIRPDSADAVRALQRQGIQIVMCTGDNSATAKSVAAELGISEVHSELLPQEKLKVVQQLQQRGHKVGMVGDGVNDAPALAQADTGFAIGSGTDVAIGNADITLAGDSLANVETAVAISRATLRNIKQNLFGAFVYNVIGIPLAAGLFYPLTGWLLEPMFASAAMALSSVTVVTNANRLRFFNHGR
;
A
#
# COMPACT_ATOMS: atom_id res chain seq x y z
N ALA A 1 -3.54 -9.01 -4.72
CA ALA A 1 -3.43 -9.89 -5.91
C ALA A 1 -4.53 -9.51 -6.91
N PRO A 2 -4.24 -9.51 -8.22
CA PRO A 2 -5.23 -9.20 -9.25
C PRO A 2 -6.51 -10.02 -9.10
N GLU A 3 -7.64 -9.43 -9.48
CA GLU A 3 -8.94 -10.08 -9.53
C GLU A 3 -9.58 -9.90 -10.91
N LEU A 4 -10.31 -10.93 -11.39
CA LEU A 4 -11.14 -10.80 -12.58
C LEU A 4 -12.45 -10.11 -12.19
N THR A 5 -12.56 -8.82 -12.54
CA THR A 5 -13.71 -7.97 -12.16
C THR A 5 -14.79 -7.96 -13.22
N ASP A 6 -14.41 -8.08 -14.48
CA ASP A 6 -15.34 -7.96 -15.61
C ASP A 6 -15.15 -9.11 -16.58
N LEU A 7 -16.27 -9.66 -17.06
CA LEU A 7 -16.32 -10.72 -18.06
C LEU A 7 -17.34 -10.30 -19.13
N MET A 8 -16.86 -9.94 -20.30
CA MET A 8 -17.65 -9.37 -21.37
C MET A 8 -17.55 -10.26 -22.63
N PRO A 9 -18.46 -11.23 -22.82
CA PRO A 9 -18.45 -12.09 -24.00
C PRO A 9 -18.89 -11.31 -25.24
N ALA A 10 -18.35 -11.69 -26.39
CA ALA A 10 -18.86 -11.24 -27.69
C ALA A 10 -20.27 -11.82 -27.95
N GLU A 11 -20.97 -11.26 -28.93
CA GLU A 11 -22.30 -11.73 -29.33
C GLU A 11 -22.26 -13.21 -29.69
N GLY A 12 -23.19 -13.98 -29.11
CA GLY A 12 -23.27 -15.44 -29.30
C GLY A 12 -22.31 -16.28 -28.45
N VAL A 13 -21.43 -15.67 -27.66
CA VAL A 13 -20.51 -16.37 -26.74
C VAL A 13 -21.11 -16.39 -25.33
N GLN A 14 -21.12 -17.55 -24.68
CA GLN A 14 -21.51 -17.62 -23.27
C GLN A 14 -20.38 -17.22 -22.34
N ALA A 15 -20.66 -16.46 -21.26
CA ALA A 15 -19.67 -16.01 -20.28
C ALA A 15 -18.88 -17.18 -19.65
N GLY A 16 -19.57 -18.27 -19.30
CA GLY A 16 -18.91 -19.47 -18.76
C GLY A 16 -17.92 -20.11 -19.75
N ARG A 17 -18.24 -20.08 -21.06
CA ARG A 17 -17.32 -20.56 -22.10
C ARG A 17 -16.12 -19.67 -22.28
N LEU A 18 -16.31 -18.34 -22.24
CA LEU A 18 -15.23 -17.36 -22.29
C LEU A 18 -14.25 -17.58 -21.12
N LEU A 19 -14.78 -17.71 -19.91
CA LEU A 19 -14.00 -17.98 -18.71
C LEU A 19 -13.26 -19.32 -18.77
N GLN A 20 -13.94 -20.37 -19.25
CA GLN A 20 -13.37 -21.71 -19.40
C GLN A 20 -12.14 -21.70 -20.33
N LEU A 21 -12.27 -21.09 -21.50
CA LEU A 21 -11.18 -21.03 -22.49
C LEU A 21 -10.01 -20.21 -21.98
N ALA A 22 -10.29 -19.04 -21.35
CA ALA A 22 -9.25 -18.19 -20.79
C ALA A 22 -8.50 -18.90 -19.64
N ALA A 23 -9.23 -19.52 -18.71
CA ALA A 23 -8.62 -20.26 -17.59
C ALA A 23 -7.80 -21.46 -18.09
N SER A 24 -8.26 -22.14 -19.14
CA SER A 24 -7.54 -23.28 -19.73
C SER A 24 -6.18 -22.84 -20.30
N LEU A 25 -6.14 -21.72 -21.02
CA LEU A 25 -4.87 -21.17 -21.56
C LEU A 25 -3.94 -20.72 -20.43
N GLU A 26 -4.46 -20.05 -19.40
CA GLU A 26 -3.65 -19.53 -18.31
C GLU A 26 -3.12 -20.61 -17.35
N LEU A 27 -3.72 -21.79 -17.32
CA LEU A 27 -3.17 -22.92 -16.55
C LEU A 27 -1.77 -23.35 -17.03
N ALA A 28 -1.43 -23.09 -18.30
CA ALA A 28 -0.12 -23.35 -18.86
C ALA A 28 0.82 -22.13 -18.75
N SER A 29 0.34 -21.01 -18.20
CA SER A 29 1.06 -19.74 -18.05
C SER A 29 1.52 -19.53 -16.60
N GLU A 30 2.67 -18.89 -16.39
CA GLU A 30 3.16 -18.47 -15.08
C GLU A 30 2.88 -16.99 -14.79
N HIS A 31 1.97 -16.35 -15.55
CA HIS A 31 1.74 -14.91 -15.42
C HIS A 31 0.80 -14.61 -14.23
N PRO A 32 1.12 -13.61 -13.38
CA PRO A 32 0.30 -13.28 -12.19
C PRO A 32 -1.16 -12.92 -12.50
N LEU A 33 -1.44 -12.35 -13.67
CA LEU A 33 -2.81 -12.07 -14.12
C LEU A 33 -3.61 -13.36 -14.41
N GLY A 34 -2.93 -14.43 -14.87
CA GLY A 34 -3.52 -15.72 -15.12
C GLY A 34 -4.10 -16.38 -13.86
N GLU A 35 -3.41 -16.23 -12.72
CA GLU A 35 -3.91 -16.74 -11.44
C GLU A 35 -5.29 -16.18 -11.06
N ALA A 36 -5.58 -14.93 -11.41
CA ALA A 36 -6.87 -14.30 -11.13
C ALA A 36 -7.99 -14.93 -11.95
N ILE A 37 -7.73 -15.26 -13.22
CA ILE A 37 -8.65 -15.92 -14.13
C ILE A 37 -8.92 -17.35 -13.65
N ILE A 38 -7.86 -18.08 -13.28
CA ILE A 38 -7.94 -19.46 -12.76
C ILE A 38 -8.75 -19.51 -11.46
N ARG A 39 -8.45 -18.59 -10.49
CA ARG A 39 -9.21 -18.51 -9.23
C ARG A 39 -10.70 -18.25 -9.47
N ARG A 40 -11.03 -17.35 -10.39
CA ARG A 40 -12.43 -17.07 -10.73
C ARG A 40 -13.12 -18.28 -11.33
N ALA A 41 -12.48 -19.00 -12.28
CA ALA A 41 -13.00 -20.22 -12.85
C ALA A 41 -13.25 -21.29 -11.77
N GLY A 42 -12.30 -21.50 -10.87
CA GLY A 42 -12.45 -22.42 -9.74
C GLY A 42 -13.61 -22.05 -8.81
N SER A 43 -13.81 -20.75 -8.51
CA SER A 43 -14.93 -20.30 -7.66
C SER A 43 -16.30 -20.46 -8.31
N GLU A 44 -16.38 -20.46 -9.64
CA GLU A 44 -17.61 -20.69 -10.42
C GLU A 44 -17.81 -22.16 -10.81
N GLY A 45 -16.90 -23.05 -10.42
CA GLY A 45 -16.98 -24.48 -10.75
C GLY A 45 -16.78 -24.76 -12.24
N VAL A 46 -16.00 -23.93 -12.92
CA VAL A 46 -15.70 -24.07 -14.34
C VAL A 46 -14.45 -24.92 -14.51
N ASP A 47 -14.61 -26.11 -15.08
CA ASP A 47 -13.51 -27.03 -15.35
C ASP A 47 -12.69 -26.57 -16.55
N SER A 48 -11.37 -26.69 -16.43
CA SER A 48 -10.43 -26.37 -17.50
C SER A 48 -10.35 -27.49 -18.53
N LEU A 49 -10.02 -27.10 -19.75
CA LEU A 49 -9.86 -28.02 -20.89
C LEU A 49 -8.37 -28.26 -21.16
N PRO A 50 -8.00 -29.43 -21.74
CA PRO A 50 -6.64 -29.68 -22.17
C PRO A 50 -6.20 -28.69 -23.26
N VAL A 51 -4.98 -28.14 -23.10
CA VAL A 51 -4.35 -27.23 -24.05
C VAL A 51 -3.18 -27.92 -24.70
N ALA A 52 -3.12 -27.93 -26.02
CA ALA A 52 -1.97 -28.36 -26.79
C ALA A 52 -1.27 -27.15 -27.45
N ASP A 53 -0.03 -27.33 -27.87
CA ASP A 53 0.76 -26.34 -28.61
C ASP A 53 0.79 -24.95 -27.95
N PHE A 54 0.91 -24.93 -26.61
CA PHE A 54 1.00 -23.68 -25.83
C PHE A 54 2.25 -22.88 -26.19
N GLN A 55 2.09 -21.59 -26.45
CA GLN A 55 3.17 -20.64 -26.70
C GLN A 55 2.90 -19.33 -25.96
N ALA A 56 3.91 -18.83 -25.27
CA ALA A 56 3.89 -17.51 -24.65
C ALA A 56 4.74 -16.53 -25.46
N GLN A 57 4.19 -15.35 -25.76
CA GLN A 57 4.88 -14.25 -26.43
C GLN A 57 5.00 -13.07 -25.48
N ALA A 58 6.21 -12.78 -25.04
CA ALA A 58 6.48 -11.72 -24.06
C ALA A 58 5.91 -10.37 -24.51
N GLY A 59 5.11 -9.73 -23.64
CA GLY A 59 4.50 -8.43 -23.88
C GLY A 59 3.28 -8.44 -24.82
N ARG A 60 2.88 -9.58 -25.37
CA ARG A 60 1.75 -9.73 -26.30
C ARG A 60 0.63 -10.55 -25.71
N GLY A 61 0.93 -11.80 -25.33
CA GLY A 61 -0.06 -12.74 -24.81
C GLY A 61 0.38 -14.20 -25.00
N ILE A 62 -0.58 -15.08 -24.94
CA ILE A 62 -0.42 -16.54 -25.04
C ILE A 62 -1.33 -17.13 -26.11
N THR A 63 -0.90 -18.24 -26.67
CA THR A 63 -1.72 -19.04 -27.61
C THR A 63 -1.72 -20.49 -27.19
N GLY A 64 -2.74 -21.21 -27.60
CA GLY A 64 -2.84 -22.66 -27.42
C GLY A 64 -4.00 -23.25 -28.21
N VAL A 65 -3.95 -24.55 -28.42
CA VAL A 65 -5.00 -25.30 -29.12
C VAL A 65 -5.91 -25.98 -28.12
N ILE A 66 -7.19 -25.64 -28.16
CA ILE A 66 -8.25 -26.26 -27.34
C ILE A 66 -9.29 -26.85 -28.28
N GLY A 67 -9.54 -28.18 -28.19
CA GLY A 67 -10.53 -28.87 -29.01
C GLY A 67 -10.25 -28.77 -30.52
N GLY A 68 -8.96 -28.65 -30.92
CA GLY A 68 -8.57 -28.54 -32.33
C GLY A 68 -8.63 -27.10 -32.88
N THR A 69 -9.02 -26.11 -32.08
CA THR A 69 -9.07 -24.70 -32.48
C THR A 69 -7.98 -23.92 -31.76
N VAL A 70 -7.26 -23.06 -32.48
CA VAL A 70 -6.26 -22.15 -31.92
C VAL A 70 -6.98 -21.01 -31.20
N HIS A 71 -6.57 -20.74 -29.96
CA HIS A 71 -7.07 -19.62 -29.17
C HIS A 71 -5.92 -18.70 -28.79
N LEU A 72 -6.21 -17.40 -28.74
CA LEU A 72 -5.27 -16.34 -28.39
C LEU A 72 -5.82 -15.59 -27.18
N LEU A 73 -4.97 -15.38 -26.17
CA LEU A 73 -5.30 -14.55 -25.01
C LEU A 73 -4.22 -13.49 -24.85
N GLY A 74 -4.59 -12.20 -24.82
CA GLY A 74 -3.57 -11.15 -24.72
C GLY A 74 -4.07 -9.73 -24.92
N SER A 75 -3.16 -8.84 -25.31
CA SER A 75 -3.39 -7.41 -25.46
C SER A 75 -4.23 -7.06 -26.70
N TYR A 76 -4.82 -5.85 -26.70
CA TYR A 76 -5.51 -5.29 -27.88
C TYR A 76 -4.60 -5.26 -29.10
N ALA A 77 -3.32 -4.86 -28.93
CA ALA A 77 -2.35 -4.84 -30.02
C ALA A 77 -2.13 -6.23 -30.61
N TYR A 78 -2.07 -7.25 -29.78
CA TYR A 78 -1.90 -8.62 -30.22
C TYR A 78 -3.07 -9.12 -31.06
N MET A 79 -4.31 -8.79 -30.70
CA MET A 79 -5.50 -9.11 -31.50
C MET A 79 -5.44 -8.44 -32.89
N ARG A 80 -5.05 -7.19 -32.95
CA ARG A 80 -4.91 -6.42 -34.20
C ARG A 80 -3.78 -6.96 -35.10
N GLU A 81 -2.64 -7.29 -34.54
CA GLU A 81 -1.51 -7.90 -35.28
C GLU A 81 -1.87 -9.29 -35.82
N SER A 82 -2.76 -10.02 -35.15
CA SER A 82 -3.28 -11.32 -35.62
C SER A 82 -4.37 -11.18 -36.70
N GLY A 83 -4.68 -9.95 -37.14
CA GLY A 83 -5.64 -9.70 -38.21
C GLY A 83 -7.10 -9.83 -37.84
N LEU A 84 -7.42 -9.84 -36.53
CA LEU A 84 -8.78 -10.02 -36.03
C LEU A 84 -9.54 -8.71 -36.04
N ASP A 85 -10.80 -8.74 -36.46
CA ASP A 85 -11.73 -7.64 -36.33
C ASP A 85 -12.25 -7.54 -34.88
N ILE A 86 -12.13 -6.35 -34.31
CA ILE A 86 -12.52 -6.11 -32.91
C ILE A 86 -13.89 -5.43 -32.90
N PRO A 87 -14.92 -6.06 -32.30
CA PRO A 87 -16.23 -5.47 -32.16
C PRO A 87 -16.19 -4.12 -31.45
N LEU A 88 -16.84 -3.09 -32.04
CA LEU A 88 -16.83 -1.72 -31.51
C LEU A 88 -17.27 -1.65 -30.05
N ALA A 89 -18.33 -2.39 -29.69
CA ALA A 89 -18.85 -2.44 -28.34
C ALA A 89 -17.79 -2.94 -27.32
N LEU A 90 -17.00 -3.96 -27.68
CA LEU A 90 -15.92 -4.47 -26.82
C LEU A 90 -14.73 -3.52 -26.76
N ALA A 91 -14.43 -2.82 -27.86
CA ALA A 91 -13.38 -1.79 -27.89
C ALA A 91 -13.73 -0.61 -26.97
N GLU A 92 -14.98 -0.16 -26.99
CA GLU A 92 -15.48 0.88 -26.08
C GLU A 92 -15.45 0.41 -24.63
N ALA A 93 -15.91 -0.81 -24.35
CA ALA A 93 -15.86 -1.43 -23.02
C ALA A 93 -14.41 -1.55 -22.51
N SER A 94 -13.48 -1.98 -23.35
CA SER A 94 -12.04 -2.03 -23.04
C SER A 94 -11.49 -0.64 -22.64
N SER A 95 -11.87 0.40 -23.40
CA SER A 95 -11.46 1.77 -23.11
C SER A 95 -12.04 2.28 -21.78
N GLN A 96 -13.29 1.94 -21.48
CA GLN A 96 -13.91 2.27 -20.20
C GLN A 96 -13.25 1.53 -19.03
N LEU A 97 -12.96 0.24 -19.21
CA LEU A 97 -12.26 -0.58 -18.23
C LEU A 97 -10.88 0.01 -17.90
N ALA A 98 -10.09 0.34 -18.94
CA ALA A 98 -8.79 0.97 -18.77
C ALA A 98 -8.87 2.32 -18.03
N ARG A 99 -9.91 3.12 -18.31
CA ARG A 99 -10.14 4.40 -17.60
C ARG A 99 -10.46 4.22 -16.11
N ARG A 100 -11.03 3.06 -15.73
CA ARG A 100 -11.33 2.68 -14.34
C ARG A 100 -10.16 1.97 -13.64
N GLY A 101 -9.00 1.92 -14.29
CA GLY A 101 -7.79 1.30 -13.74
C GLY A 101 -7.74 -0.23 -13.89
N GLY A 102 -8.58 -0.78 -14.74
CA GLY A 102 -8.53 -2.21 -15.07
C GLY A 102 -7.60 -2.50 -16.24
N THR A 103 -7.06 -3.70 -16.28
CA THR A 103 -6.27 -4.24 -17.40
C THR A 103 -7.17 -5.07 -18.29
N PRO A 104 -7.45 -4.63 -19.54
CA PRO A 104 -8.22 -5.41 -20.49
C PRO A 104 -7.37 -6.52 -21.10
N VAL A 105 -7.85 -7.76 -21.02
CA VAL A 105 -7.27 -8.94 -21.66
C VAL A 105 -8.30 -9.53 -22.61
N TRP A 106 -7.88 -9.77 -23.84
CA TRP A 106 -8.76 -10.21 -24.93
C TRP A 106 -8.58 -11.69 -25.20
N LEU A 107 -9.70 -12.39 -25.40
CA LEU A 107 -9.72 -13.76 -25.85
C LEU A 107 -10.29 -13.83 -27.28
N ALA A 108 -9.62 -14.56 -28.13
CA ALA A 108 -10.06 -14.83 -29.50
C ALA A 108 -9.80 -16.27 -29.89
N ASP A 109 -10.45 -16.72 -30.95
CA ASP A 109 -10.04 -17.88 -31.72
C ASP A 109 -9.35 -17.43 -33.03
N ASN A 110 -9.09 -18.37 -33.94
CA ASN A 110 -8.47 -18.08 -35.23
C ASN A 110 -9.38 -17.30 -36.21
N ALA A 111 -10.65 -17.04 -35.88
CA ALA A 111 -11.62 -16.41 -36.75
C ALA A 111 -12.17 -15.09 -36.20
N GLN A 112 -12.33 -14.99 -34.87
CA GLN A 112 -13.01 -13.85 -34.26
C GLN A 112 -12.60 -13.62 -32.80
N VAL A 113 -12.86 -12.42 -32.31
CA VAL A 113 -12.76 -12.09 -30.88
C VAL A 113 -13.93 -12.72 -30.14
N LEU A 114 -13.66 -13.50 -29.13
CA LEU A 114 -14.66 -14.20 -28.30
C LEU A 114 -15.09 -13.37 -27.11
N GLY A 115 -14.30 -12.41 -26.65
CA GLY A 115 -14.66 -11.52 -25.55
C GLY A 115 -13.47 -10.82 -24.92
N LEU A 116 -13.80 -10.06 -23.88
CA LEU A 116 -12.91 -9.24 -23.09
C LEU A 116 -13.01 -9.64 -21.62
N LEU A 117 -11.86 -9.78 -20.98
CA LEU A 117 -11.71 -9.99 -19.54
C LEU A 117 -11.11 -8.73 -18.91
N GLY A 118 -11.70 -8.25 -17.83
CA GLY A 118 -11.20 -7.13 -17.06
C GLY A 118 -10.52 -7.59 -15.78
N LEU A 119 -9.24 -7.29 -15.65
CA LEU A 119 -8.45 -7.60 -14.47
C LEU A 119 -8.13 -6.29 -13.74
N LYS A 120 -8.27 -6.29 -12.43
CA LYS A 120 -7.96 -5.12 -11.60
C LYS A 120 -7.31 -5.59 -10.30
N ASP A 121 -6.32 -4.86 -9.82
CA ASP A 121 -5.86 -5.00 -8.45
C ASP A 121 -6.84 -4.27 -7.53
N PRO A 122 -7.55 -4.99 -6.65
CA PRO A 122 -8.45 -4.35 -5.71
C PRO A 122 -7.66 -3.51 -4.72
N ILE A 123 -8.18 -2.32 -4.41
CA ILE A 123 -7.70 -1.56 -3.27
C ILE A 123 -8.02 -2.38 -2.01
N ARG A 124 -7.05 -2.52 -1.12
CA ARG A 124 -7.26 -3.23 0.14
C ARG A 124 -8.36 -2.57 0.96
N PRO A 125 -9.26 -3.34 1.58
CA PRO A 125 -10.42 -2.79 2.29
C PRO A 125 -10.06 -1.79 3.40
N ASP A 126 -8.88 -1.96 4.02
CA ASP A 126 -8.37 -1.13 5.11
C ASP A 126 -7.62 0.13 4.66
N SER A 127 -7.24 0.22 3.38
CA SER A 127 -6.42 1.33 2.85
C SER A 127 -7.12 2.68 2.97
N ALA A 128 -8.40 2.75 2.64
CA ALA A 128 -9.16 4.00 2.72
C ALA A 128 -9.31 4.50 4.17
N ASP A 129 -9.49 3.58 5.12
CA ASP A 129 -9.57 3.93 6.54
C ASP A 129 -8.22 4.40 7.09
N ALA A 130 -7.13 3.73 6.71
CA ALA A 130 -5.78 4.10 7.10
C ALA A 130 -5.39 5.48 6.54
N VAL A 131 -5.67 5.76 5.27
CA VAL A 131 -5.44 7.07 4.64
C VAL A 131 -6.22 8.16 5.38
N ARG A 132 -7.51 7.95 5.65
CA ARG A 132 -8.34 8.89 6.40
C ARG A 132 -7.82 9.12 7.82
N ALA A 133 -7.32 8.07 8.49
CA ALA A 133 -6.77 8.18 9.83
C ALA A 133 -5.47 8.99 9.86
N LEU A 134 -4.58 8.80 8.89
CA LEU A 134 -3.37 9.61 8.74
C LEU A 134 -3.70 11.08 8.42
N GLN A 135 -4.66 11.33 7.51
CA GLN A 135 -5.12 12.69 7.19
C GLN A 135 -5.72 13.41 8.40
N ARG A 136 -6.53 12.71 9.23
CA ARG A 136 -7.05 13.26 10.49
C ARG A 136 -5.93 13.64 11.47
N GLN A 137 -4.79 13.00 11.38
CA GLN A 137 -3.61 13.33 12.17
C GLN A 137 -2.80 14.51 11.59
N GLY A 138 -3.28 15.17 10.51
CA GLY A 138 -2.62 16.28 9.85
C GLY A 138 -1.49 15.87 8.92
N ILE A 139 -1.45 14.62 8.47
CA ILE A 139 -0.46 14.10 7.52
C ILE A 139 -1.05 14.24 6.11
N GLN A 140 -0.34 14.95 5.24
CA GLN A 140 -0.66 15.01 3.82
C GLN A 140 -0.22 13.70 3.16
N ILE A 141 -1.10 13.10 2.37
CA ILE A 141 -0.80 11.86 1.64
C ILE A 141 -0.54 12.19 0.17
N VAL A 142 0.58 11.70 -0.33
CA VAL A 142 0.99 11.81 -1.74
C VAL A 142 1.12 10.39 -2.30
N MET A 143 0.48 10.14 -3.43
CA MET A 143 0.55 8.85 -4.12
C MET A 143 1.61 8.91 -5.21
N CYS A 144 2.58 7.99 -5.18
CA CYS A 144 3.62 7.81 -6.18
C CYS A 144 3.53 6.41 -6.79
N THR A 145 3.22 6.30 -8.07
CA THR A 145 3.04 5.01 -8.75
C THR A 145 3.66 4.99 -10.14
N GLY A 146 4.07 3.79 -10.59
CA GLY A 146 4.45 3.53 -11.97
C GLY A 146 3.27 3.34 -12.92
N ASP A 147 2.04 3.23 -12.38
CA ASP A 147 0.84 3.04 -13.18
C ASP A 147 0.54 4.27 -14.06
N ASN A 148 -0.26 4.04 -15.11
CA ASN A 148 -0.73 5.12 -15.96
C ASN A 148 -1.61 6.12 -15.19
N SER A 149 -1.67 7.36 -15.72
CA SER A 149 -2.37 8.48 -15.08
C SER A 149 -3.86 8.23 -14.82
N ALA A 150 -4.54 7.45 -15.67
CA ALA A 150 -5.97 7.15 -15.49
C ALA A 150 -6.20 6.22 -14.30
N THR A 151 -5.42 5.15 -14.19
CA THR A 151 -5.45 4.20 -13.08
C THR A 151 -5.11 4.90 -11.76
N ALA A 152 -4.00 5.64 -11.74
CA ALA A 152 -3.54 6.37 -10.55
C ALA A 152 -4.59 7.35 -10.02
N LYS A 153 -5.23 8.14 -10.90
CA LYS A 153 -6.30 9.07 -10.53
C LYS A 153 -7.55 8.36 -10.00
N SER A 154 -7.92 7.22 -10.60
CA SER A 154 -9.06 6.42 -10.12
C SER A 154 -8.85 5.91 -8.71
N VAL A 155 -7.68 5.31 -8.43
CA VAL A 155 -7.30 4.80 -7.11
C VAL A 155 -7.21 5.94 -6.09
N ALA A 156 -6.58 7.05 -6.44
CA ALA A 156 -6.46 8.20 -5.56
C ALA A 156 -7.81 8.82 -5.19
N ALA A 157 -8.73 8.93 -6.16
CA ALA A 157 -10.09 9.43 -5.90
C ALA A 157 -10.85 8.51 -4.92
N GLU A 158 -10.73 7.19 -5.06
CA GLU A 158 -11.34 6.21 -4.17
C GLU A 158 -10.77 6.28 -2.75
N LEU A 159 -9.44 6.53 -2.63
CA LEU A 159 -8.76 6.68 -1.35
C LEU A 159 -8.85 8.08 -0.74
N GLY A 160 -9.37 9.09 -1.46
CA GLY A 160 -9.41 10.48 -1.01
C GLY A 160 -8.04 11.15 -0.98
N ILE A 161 -7.14 10.77 -1.91
CA ILE A 161 -5.80 11.36 -2.07
C ILE A 161 -5.85 12.42 -3.18
N SER A 162 -5.41 13.64 -2.88
CA SER A 162 -5.48 14.78 -3.80
C SER A 162 -4.21 14.96 -4.65
N GLU A 163 -3.05 14.56 -4.13
CA GLU A 163 -1.77 14.71 -4.82
C GLU A 163 -1.28 13.36 -5.34
N VAL A 164 -1.13 13.25 -6.68
CA VAL A 164 -0.81 12.00 -7.37
C VAL A 164 0.28 12.24 -8.40
N HIS A 165 1.32 11.44 -8.33
CA HIS A 165 2.38 11.34 -9.31
C HIS A 165 2.34 9.94 -9.94
N SER A 166 2.00 9.86 -11.21
CA SER A 166 1.86 8.63 -11.99
C SER A 166 2.98 8.46 -13.00
N GLU A 167 3.09 7.25 -13.58
CA GLU A 167 4.08 6.91 -14.62
C GLU A 167 5.54 7.12 -14.19
N LEU A 168 5.79 6.98 -12.87
CA LEU A 168 7.10 7.24 -12.28
C LEU A 168 8.02 6.02 -12.38
N LEU A 169 9.22 6.25 -12.86
CA LEU A 169 10.34 5.32 -12.69
C LEU A 169 10.86 5.37 -11.22
N PRO A 170 11.58 4.35 -10.74
CA PRO A 170 12.13 4.33 -9.38
C PRO A 170 12.92 5.59 -9.00
N GLN A 171 13.74 6.10 -9.92
CA GLN A 171 14.52 7.33 -9.71
C GLN A 171 13.65 8.60 -9.65
N GLU A 172 12.46 8.57 -10.23
CA GLU A 172 11.55 9.72 -10.19
C GLU A 172 10.76 9.76 -8.88
N LYS A 173 10.46 8.61 -8.28
CA LYS A 173 9.92 8.55 -6.91
C LYS A 173 10.88 9.19 -5.91
N LEU A 174 12.18 8.91 -6.04
CA LEU A 174 13.23 9.57 -5.26
C LEU A 174 13.19 11.10 -5.41
N LYS A 175 13.04 11.61 -6.64
CA LYS A 175 12.97 13.06 -6.89
C LYS A 175 11.73 13.71 -6.23
N VAL A 176 10.58 13.02 -6.22
CA VAL A 176 9.39 13.52 -5.52
C VAL A 176 9.67 13.68 -4.03
N VAL A 177 10.30 12.69 -3.38
CA VAL A 177 10.70 12.79 -1.97
C VAL A 177 11.61 13.99 -1.73
N GLN A 178 12.66 14.16 -2.56
CA GLN A 178 13.58 15.29 -2.47
C GLN A 178 12.89 16.64 -2.64
N GLN A 179 11.96 16.77 -3.59
CA GLN A 179 11.20 18.00 -3.80
C GLN A 179 10.32 18.36 -2.60
N LEU A 180 9.67 17.37 -1.98
CA LEU A 180 8.88 17.59 -0.76
C LEU A 180 9.79 18.04 0.41
N GLN A 181 10.95 17.41 0.58
CA GLN A 181 11.95 17.81 1.60
C GLN A 181 12.47 19.22 1.34
N GLN A 182 12.78 19.59 0.09
CA GLN A 182 13.21 20.95 -0.27
C GLN A 182 12.16 22.02 0.01
N ARG A 183 10.86 21.66 -0.02
CA ARG A 183 9.75 22.53 0.41
C ARG A 183 9.62 22.65 1.92
N GLY A 184 10.49 21.98 2.70
CA GLY A 184 10.50 22.00 4.17
C GLY A 184 9.59 20.97 4.84
N HIS A 185 9.03 20.03 4.08
CA HIS A 185 8.23 18.95 4.65
C HIS A 185 9.12 17.85 5.24
N LYS A 186 8.65 17.22 6.32
CA LYS A 186 9.16 15.95 6.80
C LYS A 186 8.43 14.83 6.08
N VAL A 187 9.18 13.99 5.37
CA VAL A 187 8.64 12.99 4.45
C VAL A 187 8.81 11.59 5.00
N GLY A 188 7.69 10.88 5.17
CA GLY A 188 7.66 9.43 5.35
C GLY A 188 7.41 8.74 4.00
N MET A 189 8.26 7.82 3.59
CA MET A 189 8.04 6.99 2.40
C MET A 189 7.57 5.61 2.83
N VAL A 190 6.52 5.13 2.18
CA VAL A 190 6.00 3.77 2.37
C VAL A 190 6.17 3.00 1.07
N GLY A 191 6.79 1.83 1.12
CA GLY A 191 7.03 1.00 -0.05
C GLY A 191 7.16 -0.47 0.32
N ASP A 192 7.01 -1.35 -0.67
CA ASP A 192 7.01 -2.82 -0.52
C ASP A 192 8.13 -3.50 -1.30
N GLY A 193 8.78 -2.81 -2.21
CA GLY A 193 9.61 -3.39 -3.23
C GLY A 193 11.02 -2.82 -3.39
N VAL A 194 11.78 -3.54 -4.20
CA VAL A 194 13.14 -3.16 -4.64
C VAL A 194 13.13 -1.80 -5.37
N ASN A 195 12.05 -1.53 -6.10
CA ASN A 195 11.89 -0.30 -6.87
C ASN A 195 11.73 0.96 -6.00
N ASP A 196 11.33 0.81 -4.74
CA ASP A 196 11.13 1.91 -3.81
C ASP A 196 12.34 2.16 -2.90
N ALA A 197 13.34 1.27 -2.90
CA ALA A 197 14.51 1.35 -2.03
C ALA A 197 15.24 2.71 -2.07
N PRO A 198 15.49 3.34 -3.22
CA PRO A 198 16.13 4.66 -3.25
C PRO A 198 15.26 5.76 -2.61
N ALA A 199 13.93 5.70 -2.77
CA ALA A 199 13.01 6.66 -2.19
C ALA A 199 12.82 6.44 -0.68
N LEU A 200 12.81 5.16 -0.23
CA LEU A 200 12.79 4.78 1.19
C LEU A 200 14.02 5.33 1.92
N ALA A 201 15.22 5.10 1.36
CA ALA A 201 16.47 5.57 1.95
C ALA A 201 16.61 7.11 1.97
N GLN A 202 15.98 7.81 1.02
CA GLN A 202 16.00 9.28 0.95
C GLN A 202 15.06 9.95 1.93
N ALA A 203 13.94 9.32 2.26
CA ALA A 203 12.91 9.90 3.12
C ALA A 203 13.46 10.20 4.54
N ASP A 204 12.81 11.12 5.27
CA ASP A 204 13.13 11.33 6.70
C ASP A 204 12.75 10.11 7.55
N THR A 205 11.84 9.27 7.06
CA THR A 205 11.52 7.96 7.63
C THR A 205 11.01 7.03 6.52
N GLY A 206 11.71 5.94 6.28
CA GLY A 206 11.30 4.88 5.37
C GLY A 206 10.51 3.78 6.09
N PHE A 207 9.36 3.40 5.55
CA PHE A 207 8.53 2.30 6.04
C PHE A 207 8.48 1.19 4.98
N ALA A 208 9.05 0.02 5.27
CA ALA A 208 8.85 -1.17 4.46
C ALA A 208 7.61 -1.93 4.95
N ILE A 209 6.68 -2.23 4.02
CA ILE A 209 5.47 -3.02 4.30
C ILE A 209 5.50 -4.35 3.55
N GLY A 210 4.79 -5.34 4.11
CA GLY A 210 4.66 -6.67 3.49
C GLY A 210 5.80 -7.62 3.83
N SER A 211 5.88 -8.69 3.06
CA SER A 211 7.03 -9.62 3.05
C SER A 211 8.21 -9.00 2.29
N GLY A 212 8.44 -7.71 2.49
CA GLY A 212 9.38 -6.90 1.71
C GLY A 212 10.65 -7.66 1.39
N THR A 213 11.13 -7.52 0.18
CA THR A 213 12.41 -8.10 -0.23
C THR A 213 13.48 -7.65 0.75
N ASP A 214 14.51 -8.46 0.99
CA ASP A 214 15.66 -8.12 1.85
C ASP A 214 16.22 -6.73 1.52
N VAL A 215 16.09 -6.29 0.26
CA VAL A 215 16.52 -4.97 -0.21
C VAL A 215 15.64 -3.85 0.33
N ALA A 216 14.33 -4.01 0.37
CA ALA A 216 13.42 -2.99 0.95
C ALA A 216 13.60 -2.89 2.47
N ILE A 217 13.75 -4.03 3.13
CA ILE A 217 14.03 -4.13 4.58
C ILE A 217 15.36 -3.43 4.92
N GLY A 218 16.40 -3.63 4.11
CA GLY A 218 17.72 -3.02 4.32
C GLY A 218 17.78 -1.52 4.09
N ASN A 219 16.78 -0.92 3.42
CA ASN A 219 16.72 0.51 3.11
C ASN A 219 15.62 1.28 3.86
N ALA A 220 14.86 0.63 4.71
CA ALA A 220 13.81 1.26 5.52
C ALA A 220 14.25 1.40 6.98
N ASP A 221 13.83 2.49 7.63
CA ASP A 221 14.03 2.69 9.07
C ASP A 221 13.11 1.82 9.91
N ILE A 222 11.93 1.52 9.38
CA ILE A 222 10.87 0.76 10.06
C ILE A 222 10.35 -0.32 9.12
N THR A 223 10.42 -1.56 9.56
CA THR A 223 9.80 -2.70 8.89
C THR A 223 8.50 -3.07 9.60
N LEU A 224 7.41 -3.09 8.86
CA LEU A 224 6.08 -3.40 9.40
C LEU A 224 5.67 -4.82 8.99
N ALA A 225 5.26 -5.62 9.96
CA ALA A 225 4.75 -6.96 9.71
C ALA A 225 3.40 -6.88 8.96
N GLY A 226 3.31 -7.61 7.83
CA GLY A 226 2.13 -7.57 6.98
C GLY A 226 2.10 -6.34 6.06
N ASP A 227 1.14 -6.33 5.16
CA ASP A 227 1.06 -5.45 4.00
C ASP A 227 -0.05 -4.39 4.10
N SER A 228 -0.58 -4.17 5.32
CA SER A 228 -1.63 -3.21 5.62
C SER A 228 -1.08 -1.81 5.90
N LEU A 229 -1.65 -0.78 5.27
CA LEU A 229 -1.37 0.63 5.60
C LEU A 229 -1.79 1.02 7.02
N ALA A 230 -2.69 0.28 7.65
CA ALA A 230 -3.07 0.49 9.05
C ALA A 230 -1.88 0.31 10.01
N ASN A 231 -0.89 -0.51 9.63
CA ASN A 231 0.34 -0.67 10.40
C ASN A 231 1.19 0.62 10.40
N VAL A 232 1.20 1.36 9.29
CA VAL A 232 1.88 2.67 9.20
C VAL A 232 1.20 3.67 10.13
N GLU A 233 -0.12 3.73 10.08
CA GLU A 233 -0.93 4.59 10.95
C GLU A 233 -0.68 4.27 12.43
N THR A 234 -0.67 3.00 12.79
CA THR A 234 -0.37 2.51 14.14
C THR A 234 1.04 2.90 14.58
N ALA A 235 2.05 2.74 13.73
CA ALA A 235 3.43 3.11 14.02
C ALA A 235 3.56 4.62 14.29
N VAL A 236 2.92 5.46 13.48
CA VAL A 236 2.89 6.92 13.69
C VAL A 236 2.20 7.27 15.02
N ALA A 237 1.08 6.64 15.34
CA ALA A 237 0.35 6.88 16.57
C ALA A 237 1.15 6.47 17.81
N ILE A 238 1.82 5.31 17.79
CA ILE A 238 2.73 4.85 18.86
C ILE A 238 3.88 5.83 19.03
N SER A 239 4.53 6.25 17.94
CA SER A 239 5.63 7.23 17.98
C SER A 239 5.20 8.54 18.66
N ARG A 240 4.05 9.09 18.27
CA ARG A 240 3.50 10.32 18.89
C ARG A 240 3.15 10.12 20.37
N ALA A 241 2.56 8.99 20.74
CA ALA A 241 2.26 8.67 22.14
C ALA A 241 3.55 8.55 22.97
N THR A 242 4.59 7.90 22.41
CA THR A 242 5.91 7.77 23.05
C THR A 242 6.57 9.13 23.25
N LEU A 243 6.59 9.99 22.24
CA LEU A 243 7.14 11.34 22.36
C LEU A 243 6.39 12.19 23.39
N ARG A 244 5.06 12.08 23.46
CA ARG A 244 4.26 12.75 24.48
C ARG A 244 4.62 12.25 25.88
N ASN A 245 4.77 10.94 26.04
CA ASN A 245 5.16 10.34 27.31
C ASN A 245 6.57 10.80 27.74
N ILE A 246 7.54 10.81 26.82
CA ILE A 246 8.90 11.31 27.08
C ILE A 246 8.85 12.78 27.54
N LYS A 247 8.09 13.65 26.85
CA LYS A 247 7.94 15.06 27.23
C LYS A 247 7.32 15.21 28.62
N GLN A 248 6.32 14.41 28.96
CA GLN A 248 5.69 14.41 30.28
C GLN A 248 6.66 13.98 31.37
N ASN A 249 7.43 12.91 31.12
CA ASN A 249 8.44 12.41 32.04
C ASN A 249 9.54 13.44 32.27
N LEU A 250 10.02 14.06 31.20
CA LEU A 250 11.04 15.09 31.28
C LEU A 250 10.56 16.32 32.07
N PHE A 251 9.35 16.78 31.75
CA PHE A 251 8.72 17.89 32.50
C PHE A 251 8.59 17.55 33.99
N GLY A 252 8.05 16.37 34.33
CA GLY A 252 7.93 15.92 35.72
C GLY A 252 9.27 15.88 36.45
N ALA A 253 10.30 15.30 35.81
CA ALA A 253 11.64 15.23 36.38
C ALA A 253 12.27 16.62 36.62
N PHE A 254 12.07 17.57 35.70
CA PHE A 254 12.58 18.93 35.86
C PHE A 254 11.84 19.74 36.90
N VAL A 255 10.53 19.61 36.99
CA VAL A 255 9.72 20.40 37.95
C VAL A 255 10.19 20.18 39.38
N TYR A 256 10.46 18.92 39.78
CA TYR A 256 10.96 18.64 41.14
C TYR A 256 12.30 19.34 41.42
N ASN A 257 13.20 19.42 40.44
CA ASN A 257 14.49 20.07 40.60
C ASN A 257 14.36 21.60 40.58
N VAL A 258 13.54 22.15 39.67
CA VAL A 258 13.34 23.62 39.55
C VAL A 258 12.73 24.22 40.83
N ILE A 259 11.85 23.47 41.45
CA ILE A 259 11.24 23.90 42.74
C ILE A 259 12.13 23.53 43.93
N GLY A 260 12.68 22.31 43.94
CA GLY A 260 13.45 21.81 45.09
C GLY A 260 14.79 22.52 45.33
N ILE A 261 15.52 22.87 44.27
CA ILE A 261 16.82 23.51 44.40
C ILE A 261 16.70 24.89 45.05
N PRO A 262 15.83 25.83 44.62
CA PRO A 262 15.64 27.11 45.31
C PRO A 262 15.16 26.97 46.77
N LEU A 263 14.28 25.99 47.02
CA LEU A 263 13.82 25.70 48.40
C LEU A 263 15.01 25.22 49.27
N ALA A 264 15.80 24.28 48.77
CA ALA A 264 16.98 23.79 49.48
C ALA A 264 18.06 24.87 49.69
N ALA A 265 18.21 25.79 48.72
CA ALA A 265 19.10 26.92 48.79
C ALA A 265 18.64 28.02 49.82
N GLY A 266 17.44 27.83 50.39
CA GLY A 266 16.93 28.78 51.40
C GLY A 266 16.29 30.03 50.82
N LEU A 267 15.85 30.04 49.55
CA LEU A 267 15.25 31.23 48.90
C LEU A 267 14.08 31.80 49.70
N PHE A 268 13.32 30.97 50.37
CA PHE A 268 12.17 31.38 51.21
C PHE A 268 12.52 31.50 52.69
N TYR A 269 13.77 31.21 53.13
CA TYR A 269 14.18 31.28 54.52
C TYR A 269 13.95 32.65 55.14
N PRO A 270 14.23 33.80 54.49
CA PRO A 270 14.02 35.13 55.07
C PRO A 270 12.54 35.42 55.37
N LEU A 271 11.61 34.75 54.68
CA LEU A 271 10.15 34.95 54.82
C LEU A 271 9.52 33.95 55.78
N THR A 272 10.01 32.72 55.79
CA THR A 272 9.36 31.61 56.49
C THR A 272 10.17 31.07 57.69
N GLY A 273 11.47 31.37 57.75
CA GLY A 273 12.37 30.77 58.72
C GLY A 273 12.60 29.25 58.55
N TRP A 274 12.13 28.67 57.42
CA TRP A 274 12.14 27.23 57.20
C TRP A 274 13.12 26.85 56.11
N LEU A 275 13.94 25.82 56.34
CA LEU A 275 14.84 25.19 55.38
C LEU A 275 14.33 23.81 55.01
N LEU A 276 14.56 23.40 53.77
CA LEU A 276 14.20 22.08 53.30
C LEU A 276 15.13 21.04 53.96
N GLU A 277 14.57 20.16 54.79
CA GLU A 277 15.32 19.06 55.37
C GLU A 277 15.73 18.03 54.28
N PRO A 278 16.91 17.45 54.39
CA PRO A 278 17.42 16.46 53.38
C PRO A 278 16.51 15.29 53.16
N MET A 279 15.73 14.90 54.19
CA MET A 279 14.74 13.80 54.10
C MET A 279 13.62 14.11 53.08
N PHE A 280 13.10 15.33 53.06
CA PHE A 280 12.07 15.72 52.09
C PHE A 280 12.65 15.81 50.68
N ALA A 281 13.91 16.23 50.49
CA ALA A 281 14.57 16.24 49.22
C ALA A 281 14.73 14.81 48.68
N SER A 282 15.14 13.87 49.54
CA SER A 282 15.31 12.46 49.15
C SER A 282 13.95 11.80 48.80
N ALA A 283 12.89 12.09 49.59
CA ALA A 283 11.54 11.61 49.30
C ALA A 283 11.00 12.16 47.97
N ALA A 284 11.23 13.45 47.66
CA ALA A 284 10.82 14.05 46.39
C ALA A 284 11.54 13.40 45.20
N MET A 285 12.84 13.08 45.32
CA MET A 285 13.60 12.35 44.27
C MET A 285 13.05 10.94 44.07
N ALA A 286 12.74 10.20 45.11
CA ALA A 286 12.15 8.88 45.03
C ALA A 286 10.76 8.93 44.36
N LEU A 287 9.90 9.88 44.72
CA LEU A 287 8.61 10.09 44.09
C LEU A 287 8.72 10.46 42.60
N SER A 288 9.71 11.28 42.24
CA SER A 288 9.98 11.62 40.84
C SER A 288 10.27 10.36 40.01
N SER A 289 11.14 9.47 40.52
CA SER A 289 11.47 8.20 39.86
C SER A 289 10.25 7.30 39.68
N VAL A 290 9.44 7.15 40.74
CA VAL A 290 8.19 6.38 40.69
C VAL A 290 7.21 6.94 39.67
N THR A 291 7.08 8.28 39.63
CA THR A 291 6.20 8.97 38.67
C THR A 291 6.62 8.70 37.23
N VAL A 292 7.92 8.81 36.90
CA VAL A 292 8.47 8.55 35.57
C VAL A 292 8.22 7.10 35.15
N VAL A 293 8.53 6.13 36.02
CA VAL A 293 8.34 4.71 35.73
C VAL A 293 6.85 4.38 35.53
N THR A 294 5.98 4.92 36.40
CA THR A 294 4.53 4.68 36.31
C THR A 294 3.97 5.28 35.01
N ASN A 295 4.38 6.50 34.64
CA ASN A 295 3.94 7.13 33.39
C ASN A 295 4.49 6.39 32.18
N ALA A 296 5.73 5.92 32.18
CA ALA A 296 6.31 5.11 31.10
C ALA A 296 5.53 3.80 30.92
N ASN A 297 5.14 3.15 32.01
CA ASN A 297 4.37 1.91 31.95
C ASN A 297 2.97 2.08 31.34
N ARG A 298 2.41 3.30 31.31
CA ARG A 298 1.12 3.57 30.62
C ARG A 298 1.19 3.25 29.12
N LEU A 299 2.37 3.31 28.48
CA LEU A 299 2.53 2.93 27.08
C LEU A 299 2.23 1.45 26.84
N ARG A 300 2.36 0.58 27.81
CA ARG A 300 2.00 -0.86 27.70
C ARG A 300 0.49 -1.07 27.49
N PHE A 301 -0.32 -0.11 27.91
CA PHE A 301 -1.79 -0.10 27.77
C PHE A 301 -2.26 0.81 26.63
N PHE A 302 -1.31 1.24 25.78
CA PHE A 302 -1.65 2.02 24.60
C PHE A 302 -2.45 1.14 23.65
N ASN A 303 -3.76 1.37 23.62
CA ASN A 303 -4.68 0.71 22.71
C ASN A 303 -5.02 1.71 21.61
N HIS A 304 -4.45 1.49 20.43
CA HIS A 304 -4.86 2.26 19.27
C HIS A 304 -6.18 1.66 18.82
N GLY A 305 -7.28 2.42 18.99
CA GLY A 305 -8.65 1.97 18.90
C GLY A 305 -8.91 0.97 17.77
N ARG A 306 -9.40 -0.17 18.19
CA ARG A 306 -10.13 -1.07 17.31
C ARG A 306 -11.50 -0.50 17.04
#